data_308940a4e88f6627c12c2f5e5242ca5a
#
_entry.id   308940a4e88f6627c12c2f5e5242ca5a
#
_cell.length_a   1.000
_cell.length_b   1.000
_cell.length_c   1.000
_cell.angle_alpha   90.00
_cell.angle_beta   90.00
_cell.angle_gamma   90.00
#
_symmetry.space_group_name_H-M   'P 1'
#
loop_
_entity.id
_entity.type
_entity.pdbx_description
1 polymer ?
#
loop_
_entity_poly.entity_id
_entity_poly.type
_entity_poly.pdbx_seq_one_letter_code
_entity_poly.pdbx_strand_id
1 'polypeptide(L)'
;MAELIGEKGNVFVIEGIPGYSASDQQNKGVLAALSEYPDVNVVGQLAHNWTSQIAQKELSQWLSTNTKKVDGIAVQSSGETGTLQALLQSGRDPIPPIALGGELGALCYWRQNPGYIDEAIYAWPPGDLSLIHI
;
A
#
# COMPACT_ATOMS: atom_id res chain seq x y z
N MET A 1 1.72 3.47 8.45
CA MET A 1 2.59 3.96 7.34
C MET A 1 3.42 5.17 7.73
N ALA A 2 2.84 6.28 8.19
CA ALA A 2 3.63 7.47 8.57
C ALA A 2 4.71 7.14 9.62
N GLU A 3 4.35 6.43 10.67
CA GLU A 3 5.28 5.99 11.72
C GLU A 3 6.39 5.08 11.17
N LEU A 4 6.09 4.18 10.22
CA LEU A 4 7.07 3.29 9.60
C LEU A 4 8.18 4.05 8.86
N ILE A 5 7.86 5.19 8.27
CA ILE A 5 8.83 6.03 7.56
C ILE A 5 9.43 7.15 8.43
N GLY A 6 9.17 7.11 9.75
CA GLY A 6 9.67 8.11 10.70
C GLY A 6 8.98 9.47 10.59
N GLU A 7 7.69 9.46 10.29
CA GLU A 7 6.78 10.63 10.25
C GLU A 7 7.18 11.72 9.25
N LYS A 8 8.03 11.39 8.29
CA LYS A 8 8.48 12.30 7.22
C LYS A 8 8.84 11.54 5.96
N GLY A 9 8.60 12.14 4.81
CA GLY A 9 8.96 11.55 3.52
C GLY A 9 7.79 11.51 2.54
N ASN A 10 7.97 10.73 1.50
CA ASN A 10 7.04 10.66 0.38
C ASN A 10 6.28 9.34 0.39
N VAL A 11 4.97 9.42 0.47
CA VAL A 11 4.07 8.26 0.44
C VAL A 11 3.36 8.19 -0.91
N PHE A 12 3.30 7.02 -1.49
CA PHE A 12 2.47 6.71 -2.63
C PHE A 12 1.20 5.99 -2.16
N VAL A 13 0.04 6.35 -2.69
CA VAL A 13 -1.25 5.77 -2.28
C VAL A 13 -1.84 4.96 -3.43
N ILE A 14 -2.28 3.74 -3.14
CA ILE A 14 -2.90 2.84 -4.11
C ILE A 14 -4.29 2.46 -3.59
N GLU A 15 -5.31 3.01 -4.24
CA GLU A 15 -6.70 2.77 -3.89
C GLU A 15 -7.32 1.60 -4.66
N GLY A 16 -8.42 1.07 -4.14
CA GLY A 16 -9.16 -0.03 -4.77
C GLY A 16 -9.93 0.43 -6.01
N ILE A 17 -11.27 0.45 -5.90
CA ILE A 17 -12.17 0.86 -6.98
C ILE A 17 -12.71 2.27 -6.68
N PRO A 18 -12.32 3.29 -7.47
CA PRO A 18 -12.89 4.63 -7.33
C PRO A 18 -14.41 4.64 -7.52
N GLY A 19 -15.12 5.38 -6.66
CA GLY A 19 -16.58 5.43 -6.67
C GLY A 19 -17.28 4.28 -5.95
N TYR A 20 -16.55 3.26 -5.51
CA TYR A 20 -17.08 2.26 -4.60
C TYR A 20 -16.96 2.73 -3.16
N SER A 21 -18.07 2.81 -2.44
CA SER A 21 -18.15 3.49 -1.14
C SER A 21 -17.11 3.01 -0.12
N ALA A 22 -16.85 1.70 -0.05
CA ALA A 22 -15.86 1.14 0.87
C ALA A 22 -14.43 1.57 0.48
N SER A 23 -14.09 1.54 -0.82
CA SER A 23 -12.79 2.00 -1.31
C SER A 23 -12.60 3.50 -1.05
N ASP A 24 -13.62 4.30 -1.37
CA ASP A 24 -13.57 5.76 -1.15
C ASP A 24 -13.42 6.11 0.33
N GLN A 25 -14.09 5.39 1.23
CA GLN A 25 -13.97 5.63 2.67
C GLN A 25 -12.58 5.26 3.19
N GLN A 26 -12.02 4.13 2.74
CA GLN A 26 -10.65 3.73 3.08
C GLN A 26 -9.64 4.75 2.56
N ASN A 27 -9.78 5.19 1.31
CA ASN A 27 -8.87 6.18 0.73
C ASN A 27 -8.94 7.53 1.48
N LYS A 28 -10.14 8.00 1.81
CA LYS A 28 -10.31 9.20 2.65
C LYS A 28 -9.65 9.05 4.02
N GLY A 29 -9.79 7.88 4.66
CA GLY A 29 -9.16 7.59 5.94
C GLY A 29 -7.63 7.62 5.85
N VAL A 30 -7.06 7.00 4.82
CA VAL A 30 -5.61 7.02 4.56
C VAL A 30 -5.10 8.45 4.36
N LEU A 31 -5.75 9.23 3.49
CA LEU A 31 -5.35 10.61 3.21
C LEU A 31 -5.50 11.51 4.45
N ALA A 32 -6.58 11.35 5.21
CA ALA A 32 -6.79 12.08 6.46
C ALA A 32 -5.68 11.78 7.49
N ALA A 33 -5.38 10.50 7.70
CA ALA A 33 -4.32 10.10 8.62
C ALA A 33 -2.94 10.62 8.18
N LEU A 34 -2.61 10.56 6.89
CA LEU A 34 -1.34 11.10 6.39
C LEU A 34 -1.26 12.63 6.53
N SER A 35 -2.40 13.34 6.44
CA SER A 35 -2.45 14.80 6.59
C SER A 35 -2.15 15.30 8.02
N GLU A 36 -2.20 14.42 9.03
CA GLU A 36 -1.83 14.74 10.40
C GLU A 36 -0.29 14.89 10.57
N TYR A 37 0.48 14.44 9.59
CA TYR A 37 1.94 14.49 9.59
C TYR A 37 2.44 15.53 8.58
N PRO A 38 2.84 16.74 9.01
CA PRO A 38 3.15 17.86 8.10
C PRO A 38 4.36 17.60 7.19
N ASP A 39 5.25 16.70 7.58
CA ASP A 39 6.45 16.35 6.82
C ASP A 39 6.24 15.11 5.91
N VAL A 40 5.02 14.56 5.85
CA VAL A 40 4.64 13.48 4.96
C VAL A 40 3.92 14.03 3.74
N ASN A 41 4.43 13.69 2.55
CA ASN A 41 3.88 14.15 1.28
C ASN A 41 3.30 12.99 0.48
N VAL A 42 2.07 13.12 0.01
CA VAL A 42 1.50 12.18 -0.97
C VAL A 42 2.02 12.58 -2.36
N VAL A 43 2.91 11.75 -2.93
CA VAL A 43 3.60 12.07 -4.19
C VAL A 43 2.97 11.47 -5.43
N GLY A 44 2.00 10.59 -5.24
CA GLY A 44 1.22 10.00 -6.31
C GLY A 44 0.10 9.13 -5.79
N GLN A 45 -0.89 8.91 -6.64
CA GLN A 45 -2.03 8.03 -6.39
C GLN A 45 -2.36 7.25 -7.65
N LEU A 46 -2.82 6.02 -7.50
CA LEU A 46 -3.39 5.21 -8.57
C LEU A 46 -4.49 4.30 -8.03
N ALA A 47 -5.32 3.79 -8.94
CA ALA A 47 -6.34 2.81 -8.61
C ALA A 47 -5.95 1.45 -9.21
N HIS A 48 -6.08 0.38 -8.40
CA HIS A 48 -5.77 -0.98 -8.87
C HIS A 48 -7.00 -1.87 -9.07
N ASN A 49 -8.19 -1.35 -8.82
CA ASN A 49 -9.47 -2.07 -8.97
C ASN A 49 -9.47 -3.44 -8.27
N TRP A 50 -8.82 -3.54 -7.10
CA TRP A 50 -8.58 -4.77 -6.35
C TRP A 50 -7.96 -5.90 -7.18
N THR A 51 -7.08 -5.53 -8.10
CA THR A 51 -6.39 -6.45 -9.00
C THR A 51 -4.88 -6.23 -8.94
N SER A 52 -4.15 -7.23 -8.47
CA SER A 52 -2.71 -7.16 -8.25
C SER A 52 -1.93 -6.85 -9.54
N GLN A 53 -2.38 -7.39 -10.68
CA GLN A 53 -1.77 -7.13 -11.99
C GLN A 53 -1.92 -5.66 -12.44
N ILE A 54 -3.06 -5.02 -12.09
CA ILE A 54 -3.26 -3.59 -12.39
C ILE A 54 -2.34 -2.77 -11.48
N ALA A 55 -2.25 -3.09 -10.20
CA ALA A 55 -1.32 -2.42 -9.29
C ALA A 55 0.12 -2.49 -9.82
N GLN A 56 0.58 -3.67 -10.22
CA GLN A 56 1.91 -3.87 -10.80
C GLN A 56 2.14 -3.02 -12.04
N LYS A 57 1.23 -3.10 -13.01
CA LYS A 57 1.35 -2.38 -14.29
C LYS A 57 1.40 -0.86 -14.09
N GLU A 58 0.41 -0.32 -13.39
CA GLU A 58 0.26 1.13 -13.22
C GLU A 58 1.40 1.71 -12.36
N LEU A 59 1.80 1.01 -11.30
CA LEU A 59 2.93 1.45 -10.49
C LEU A 59 4.25 1.34 -11.26
N SER A 60 4.48 0.27 -12.01
CA SER A 60 5.68 0.15 -12.87
C SER A 60 5.78 1.29 -13.88
N GLN A 61 4.66 1.66 -14.49
CA GLN A 61 4.60 2.78 -15.43
C GLN A 61 4.94 4.10 -14.71
N TRP A 62 4.36 4.34 -13.54
CA TRP A 62 4.66 5.54 -12.77
C TRP A 62 6.13 5.59 -12.35
N LEU A 63 6.68 4.49 -11.85
CA LEU A 63 8.09 4.39 -11.42
C LEU A 63 9.07 4.61 -12.57
N SER A 64 8.72 4.22 -13.80
CA SER A 64 9.57 4.38 -14.99
C SER A 64 9.62 5.83 -15.48
N THR A 65 8.59 6.63 -15.21
CA THR A 65 8.47 8.01 -15.66
C THR A 65 8.76 9.04 -14.59
N ASN A 66 8.82 8.63 -13.33
CA ASN A 66 9.03 9.52 -12.19
C ASN A 66 10.30 9.15 -11.41
N THR A 67 11.14 10.15 -11.19
CA THR A 67 12.37 10.03 -10.38
C THR A 67 12.15 10.37 -8.90
N LYS A 68 10.94 10.76 -8.52
CA LYS A 68 10.62 11.10 -7.13
C LYS A 68 10.91 9.89 -6.23
N LYS A 69 11.56 10.16 -5.11
CA LYS A 69 11.75 9.15 -4.07
C LYS A 69 10.38 8.79 -3.48
N VAL A 70 10.15 7.52 -3.26
CA VAL A 70 9.01 6.99 -2.52
C VAL A 70 9.58 6.35 -1.26
N ASP A 71 9.15 6.80 -0.09
CA ASP A 71 9.61 6.30 1.20
C ASP A 71 8.65 5.27 1.80
N GLY A 72 7.41 5.23 1.34
CA GLY A 72 6.42 4.24 1.75
C GLY A 72 5.24 4.18 0.80
N ILE A 73 4.52 3.05 0.81
CA ILE A 73 3.32 2.85 0.00
C ILE A 73 2.15 2.41 0.88
N ALA A 74 1.06 3.14 0.82
CA ALA A 74 -0.22 2.74 1.39
C ALA A 74 -1.07 2.14 0.28
N VAL A 75 -1.37 0.84 0.37
CA VAL A 75 -2.15 0.12 -0.64
C VAL A 75 -3.38 -0.51 -0.02
N GLN A 76 -4.52 -0.41 -0.69
CA GLN A 76 -5.71 -1.18 -0.33
C GLN A 76 -5.53 -2.65 -0.71
N SER A 77 -6.19 -3.51 0.04
CA SER A 77 -6.12 -4.97 -0.10
C SER A 77 -6.20 -5.47 -1.55
N SER A 78 -5.54 -6.58 -1.85
CA SER A 78 -5.45 -7.23 -3.18
C SER A 78 -4.58 -6.51 -4.21
N GLY A 79 -3.77 -5.53 -3.78
CA GLY A 79 -2.80 -4.84 -4.63
C GLY A 79 -1.34 -5.02 -4.22
N GLU A 80 -1.11 -5.61 -3.06
CA GLU A 80 0.18 -5.64 -2.38
C GLU A 80 1.23 -6.43 -3.15
N THR A 81 0.88 -7.63 -3.62
CA THR A 81 1.80 -8.49 -4.38
C THR A 81 2.24 -7.81 -5.68
N GLY A 82 1.30 -7.19 -6.40
CA GLY A 82 1.62 -6.44 -7.62
C GLY A 82 2.46 -5.20 -7.35
N THR A 83 2.15 -4.48 -6.27
CA THR A 83 2.93 -3.34 -5.79
C THR A 83 4.36 -3.75 -5.50
N LEU A 84 4.55 -4.82 -4.73
CA LEU A 84 5.87 -5.34 -4.40
C LEU A 84 6.65 -5.77 -5.65
N GLN A 85 6.00 -6.47 -6.59
CA GLN A 85 6.63 -6.87 -7.85
C GLN A 85 7.09 -5.67 -8.68
N ALA A 86 6.28 -4.60 -8.76
CA ALA A 86 6.65 -3.37 -9.44
C ALA A 86 7.89 -2.72 -8.80
N LEU A 87 7.94 -2.67 -7.46
CA LEU A 87 9.09 -2.13 -6.73
C LEU A 87 10.36 -2.95 -6.97
N LEU A 88 10.29 -4.27 -6.85
CA LEU A 88 11.43 -5.17 -7.09
C LEU A 88 11.97 -5.03 -8.53
N GLN A 89 11.08 -4.90 -9.51
CA GLN A 89 11.45 -4.75 -10.91
C GLN A 89 12.00 -3.34 -11.23
N SER A 90 11.68 -2.34 -10.43
CA SER A 90 12.12 -0.96 -10.66
C SER A 90 13.61 -0.74 -10.41
N GLY A 91 14.28 -1.65 -9.71
CA GLY A 91 15.68 -1.52 -9.30
C GLY A 91 15.93 -0.44 -8.24
N ARG A 92 14.87 0.10 -7.61
CA ARG A 92 15.00 1.08 -6.54
C ARG A 92 15.47 0.39 -5.26
N ASP A 93 16.45 0.99 -4.60
CA ASP A 93 17.02 0.49 -3.35
C ASP A 93 17.22 1.66 -2.37
N PRO A 94 16.78 1.58 -1.11
CA PRO A 94 16.01 0.47 -0.54
C PRO A 94 14.59 0.39 -1.10
N ILE A 95 14.00 -0.81 -1.04
CA ILE A 95 12.58 -1.01 -1.37
C ILE A 95 11.74 -0.36 -0.28
N PRO A 96 10.83 0.57 -0.62
CA PRO A 96 9.99 1.22 0.38
C PRO A 96 9.05 0.23 1.08
N PRO A 97 8.76 0.43 2.38
CA PRO A 97 7.77 -0.37 3.10
C PRO A 97 6.38 -0.22 2.50
N ILE A 98 5.61 -1.29 2.55
CA ILE A 98 4.21 -1.34 2.10
C ILE A 98 3.32 -1.57 3.31
N ALA A 99 2.28 -0.73 3.49
CA ALA A 99 1.23 -1.02 4.45
C ALA A 99 0.17 -1.90 3.80
N LEU A 100 -0.02 -3.10 4.34
CA LEU A 100 -0.71 -4.20 3.68
C LEU A 100 -2.08 -4.51 4.23
N GLY A 101 -2.94 -5.06 3.35
CA GLY A 101 -4.15 -5.77 3.72
C GLY A 101 -3.96 -7.29 3.93
N GLY A 102 -2.75 -7.84 3.78
CA GLY A 102 -2.45 -9.23 4.09
C GLY A 102 -2.47 -10.20 2.90
N GLU A 103 -2.20 -9.73 1.69
CA GLU A 103 -2.11 -10.60 0.51
C GLU A 103 -0.91 -11.57 0.64
N LEU A 104 -1.17 -12.85 0.38
CA LEU A 104 -0.22 -13.93 0.66
C LEU A 104 1.15 -13.74 -0.01
N GLY A 105 1.19 -13.24 -1.25
CA GLY A 105 2.45 -13.04 -1.98
C GLY A 105 3.38 -12.05 -1.27
N ALA A 106 2.84 -10.94 -0.79
CA ALA A 106 3.60 -9.94 -0.04
C ALA A 106 4.03 -10.45 1.34
N LEU A 107 3.13 -11.16 2.05
CA LEU A 107 3.46 -11.78 3.34
C LEU A 107 4.56 -12.84 3.22
N CYS A 108 4.55 -13.64 2.14
CA CYS A 108 5.62 -14.62 1.87
C CYS A 108 6.97 -13.93 1.64
N TYR A 109 6.98 -12.82 0.89
CA TYR A 109 8.19 -12.04 0.68
C TYR A 109 8.73 -11.49 2.00
N TRP A 110 7.88 -10.89 2.82
CA TRP A 110 8.26 -10.37 4.14
C TRP A 110 8.88 -11.47 5.01
N ARG A 111 8.22 -12.62 5.10
CA ARG A 111 8.75 -13.77 5.86
C ARG A 111 10.13 -14.22 5.37
N GLN A 112 10.40 -14.15 4.07
CA GLN A 112 11.69 -14.56 3.47
C GLN A 112 12.76 -13.46 3.59
N ASN A 113 12.36 -12.21 3.85
CA ASN A 113 13.24 -11.04 3.94
C ASN A 113 13.04 -10.33 5.28
N PRO A 114 13.55 -10.87 6.38
CA PRO A 114 13.26 -10.37 7.73
C PRO A 114 13.78 -8.94 8.01
N GLY A 115 14.62 -8.40 7.14
CA GLY A 115 15.04 -6.98 7.18
C GLY A 115 14.10 -6.03 6.44
N TYR A 116 13.11 -6.55 5.72
CA TYR A 116 12.10 -5.74 5.06
C TYR A 116 11.05 -5.30 6.07
N ILE A 117 10.79 -4.00 6.11
CA ILE A 117 9.79 -3.42 7.02
C ILE A 117 8.44 -3.46 6.31
N ASP A 118 7.47 -4.09 6.94
CA ASP A 118 6.12 -4.20 6.43
C ASP A 118 5.13 -4.11 7.59
N GLU A 119 3.95 -3.56 7.35
CA GLU A 119 2.87 -3.50 8.31
C GLU A 119 1.60 -4.06 7.67
N ALA A 120 1.19 -5.23 8.10
CA ALA A 120 -0.07 -5.82 7.70
C ALA A 120 -1.19 -5.37 8.64
N ILE A 121 -2.14 -4.61 8.13
CA ILE A 121 -3.37 -4.29 8.85
C ILE A 121 -4.51 -5.07 8.19
N TYR A 122 -4.97 -6.10 8.87
CA TYR A 122 -6.16 -6.83 8.45
C TYR A 122 -7.35 -6.34 9.26
N ALA A 123 -8.12 -5.42 8.68
CA ALA A 123 -9.31 -4.88 9.34
C ALA A 123 -10.58 -5.48 8.71
N TRP A 124 -10.95 -6.69 9.11
CA TRP A 124 -12.33 -7.13 9.00
C TRP A 124 -13.12 -6.52 10.16
N PRO A 125 -14.33 -5.97 9.93
CA PRO A 125 -15.16 -5.50 11.01
C PRO A 125 -15.40 -6.63 12.04
N PRO A 126 -15.39 -6.35 13.35
CA PRO A 126 -15.60 -7.38 14.37
C PRO A 126 -16.89 -8.21 14.19
N GLY A 127 -17.89 -7.65 13.51
CA GLY A 127 -19.12 -8.35 13.18
C GLY A 127 -18.95 -9.55 12.23
N ASP A 128 -17.98 -9.48 11.33
CA ASP A 128 -17.73 -10.56 10.37
C ASP A 128 -17.05 -11.76 11.01
N LEU A 129 -16.29 -11.53 12.09
CA LEU A 129 -15.68 -12.60 12.88
C LEU A 129 -16.71 -13.39 13.71
N SER A 130 -17.84 -12.77 14.05
CA SER A 130 -18.90 -13.45 14.83
C SER A 130 -19.68 -14.44 14.00
N LEU A 131 -19.69 -14.32 12.66
CA LEU A 131 -20.39 -15.24 11.76
C LEU A 131 -19.58 -16.51 11.46
N ILE A 132 -18.29 -16.54 11.78
CA ILE A 132 -17.42 -17.72 11.58
C ILE A 132 -17.60 -18.75 12.69
N HIS A 133 -18.28 -18.41 13.77
CA HIS A 133 -18.48 -19.27 14.95
C HIS A 133 -19.88 -19.90 15.06
N ILE A 134 -20.67 -19.87 13.98
CA ILE A 134 -22.00 -20.50 13.96
C ILE A 134 -21.95 -21.82 13.20
#